data_36d0221773692b2d7b5db9450cdbfdf4
#
_entry.id   36d0221773692b2d7b5db9450cdbfdf4
#
_cell.length_a   1.000
_cell.length_b   1.000
_cell.length_c   1.000
_cell.angle_alpha   90.00
_cell.angle_beta   90.00
_cell.angle_gamma   90.00
#
_symmetry.space_group_name_H-M   'P 1'
#
loop_
_entity.id
_entity.type
_entity.pdbx_description
1 polymer ?
#
loop_
_entity_poly.entity_id
_entity_poly.type
_entity_poly.pdbx_seq_one_letter_code
_entity_poly.pdbx_strand_id
1 'polypeptide(L)'
;RSTLVELLEGAPGEQVQQPVRSAVDDVKRQFGLGDHHLRLAKAGRKLYVEVDFVVPEDYVVRDEDTVRHNLLARLEQLPHDVWLSVEFTADPTWGD
;
A
#
# COMPACT_ATOMS: atom_id res chain seq x y z
N ARG A 1 5.74 -11.36 4.87
CA ARG A 1 4.88 -12.22 5.05
C ARG A 1 3.57 -11.74 5.31
N SER A 2 2.70 -12.34 4.97
CA SER A 2 1.33 -11.89 4.96
C SER A 2 0.54 -12.43 6.14
N THR A 3 1.15 -12.37 7.30
CA THR A 3 0.51 -12.88 8.50
C THR A 3 -0.82 -12.20 8.77
N LEU A 4 -0.87 -10.88 8.61
CA LEU A 4 -2.11 -10.15 8.83
C LEU A 4 -3.22 -10.66 7.92
N VAL A 5 -2.90 -10.91 6.67
CA VAL A 5 -3.88 -11.39 5.70
C VAL A 5 -4.43 -12.74 6.14
N GLU A 6 -3.54 -13.62 6.60
CA GLU A 6 -3.93 -14.96 7.00
C GLU A 6 -4.83 -14.97 8.23
N LEU A 7 -4.62 -14.02 9.14
CA LEU A 7 -5.40 -13.96 10.37
C LEU A 7 -6.83 -13.52 10.14
N LEU A 8 -7.11 -12.79 9.06
CA LEU A 8 -8.47 -12.33 8.80
C LEU A 8 -9.23 -13.36 7.98
N GLU A 9 -9.14 -13.29 6.69
CA GLU A 9 -9.89 -14.21 5.83
C GLU A 9 -8.98 -14.91 4.84
N GLY A 10 -7.67 -14.88 5.11
CA GLY A 10 -6.72 -15.39 4.16
C GLY A 10 -6.38 -14.33 3.12
N ALA A 11 -5.57 -14.70 2.17
CA ALA A 11 -5.13 -13.77 1.13
C ALA A 11 -6.29 -13.45 0.20
N PRO A 12 -6.50 -12.18 -0.14
CA PRO A 12 -7.49 -11.84 -1.17
C PRO A 12 -7.12 -12.52 -2.49
N GLY A 13 -8.12 -12.81 -3.29
CA GLY A 13 -7.89 -13.39 -4.60
C GLY A 13 -7.17 -12.43 -5.54
N GLU A 14 -6.71 -12.97 -6.64
CA GLU A 14 -5.93 -12.18 -7.60
C GLU A 14 -6.73 -11.03 -8.17
N GLN A 15 -8.04 -11.18 -8.31
CA GLN A 15 -8.88 -10.09 -8.80
C GLN A 15 -8.83 -8.86 -7.90
N VAL A 16 -8.58 -9.05 -6.60
CA VAL A 16 -8.46 -7.95 -5.66
C VAL A 16 -7.01 -7.49 -5.58
N GLN A 17 -6.07 -8.42 -5.57
CA GLN A 17 -4.66 -8.08 -5.42
C GLN A 17 -4.11 -7.29 -6.60
N GLN A 18 -4.51 -7.67 -7.82
CA GLN A 18 -3.94 -7.07 -9.02
C GLN A 18 -4.21 -5.56 -9.11
N PRO A 19 -5.44 -5.08 -8.91
CA PRO A 19 -5.67 -3.63 -8.95
C PRO A 19 -4.90 -2.87 -7.89
N VAL A 20 -4.72 -3.47 -6.70
CA VAL A 20 -3.96 -2.82 -5.65
C VAL A 20 -2.49 -2.72 -6.03
N ARG A 21 -1.91 -3.82 -6.53
CA ARG A 21 -0.52 -3.81 -6.98
C ARG A 21 -0.30 -2.79 -8.08
N SER A 22 -1.24 -2.73 -9.01
CA SER A 22 -1.15 -1.77 -10.11
C SER A 22 -1.17 -0.34 -9.60
N ALA A 23 -2.04 -0.03 -8.64
CA ALA A 23 -2.11 1.30 -8.06
C ALA A 23 -0.80 1.67 -7.36
N VAL A 24 -0.23 0.73 -6.60
CA VAL A 24 1.02 0.97 -5.91
C VAL A 24 2.15 1.20 -6.92
N ASP A 25 2.21 0.39 -7.97
CA ASP A 25 3.25 0.55 -8.99
C ASP A 25 3.13 1.88 -9.72
N ASP A 26 1.90 2.32 -10.00
CA ASP A 26 1.68 3.62 -10.64
C ASP A 26 2.15 4.77 -9.77
N VAL A 27 1.87 4.68 -8.47
CA VAL A 27 2.31 5.70 -7.52
C VAL A 27 3.84 5.72 -7.44
N LYS A 28 4.47 4.55 -7.39
CA LYS A 28 5.92 4.48 -7.36
C LYS A 28 6.53 5.18 -8.57
N ARG A 29 5.96 4.93 -9.75
CA ARG A 29 6.47 5.56 -10.97
C ARG A 29 6.26 7.06 -10.96
N GLN A 30 5.07 7.47 -10.54
CA GLN A 30 4.72 8.89 -10.57
C GLN A 30 5.62 9.71 -9.66
N PHE A 31 5.94 9.19 -8.50
CA PHE A 31 6.69 9.93 -7.49
C PHE A 31 8.15 9.50 -7.37
N GLY A 32 8.60 8.57 -8.22
CA GLY A 32 9.99 8.15 -8.20
C GLY A 32 10.40 7.45 -6.91
N LEU A 33 9.51 6.66 -6.32
CA LEU A 33 9.77 6.00 -5.06
C LEU A 33 10.62 4.75 -5.26
N GLY A 34 11.31 4.33 -4.19
CA GLY A 34 12.09 3.11 -4.22
C GLY A 34 11.25 1.86 -4.02
N ASP A 35 11.83 0.87 -3.37
CA ASP A 35 11.13 -0.38 -3.11
C ASP A 35 9.96 -0.18 -2.18
N HIS A 36 9.08 -1.17 -2.16
CA HIS A 36 7.95 -1.14 -1.25
C HIS A 36 7.67 -2.54 -0.71
N HIS A 37 6.95 -2.57 0.40
CA HIS A 37 6.43 -3.81 0.97
C HIS A 37 4.93 -3.63 1.10
N LEU A 38 4.16 -4.56 0.56
CA LEU A 38 2.71 -4.46 0.49
C LEU A 38 2.08 -5.62 1.24
N ARG A 39 1.13 -5.32 2.11
CA ARG A 39 0.36 -6.32 2.84
C ARG A 39 -1.12 -6.03 2.63
N LEU A 40 -1.87 -7.07 2.35
CA LEU A 40 -3.31 -6.97 2.08
C LEU A 40 -4.06 -7.94 2.96
N ALA A 41 -5.21 -7.50 3.45
CA ALA A 41 -6.15 -8.34 4.16
C ALA A 41 -7.55 -7.94 3.77
N LYS A 42 -8.44 -8.92 3.69
CA LYS A 42 -9.82 -8.65 3.31
C LYS A 42 -10.75 -9.28 4.34
N ALA A 43 -11.76 -8.52 4.78
CA ALA A 43 -12.77 -8.99 5.70
C ALA A 43 -14.12 -8.44 5.21
N GLY A 44 -14.90 -9.28 4.55
CA GLY A 44 -16.13 -8.84 3.94
C GLY A 44 -15.85 -7.82 2.85
N ARG A 45 -16.48 -6.64 2.93
CA ARG A 45 -16.24 -5.56 1.99
C ARG A 45 -15.03 -4.71 2.35
N LYS A 46 -14.47 -4.91 3.55
CA LYS A 46 -13.32 -4.12 3.99
C LYS A 46 -12.05 -4.67 3.37
N LEU A 47 -11.25 -3.78 2.82
CA LEU A 47 -9.95 -4.12 2.25
C LEU A 47 -8.89 -3.32 2.98
N TYR A 48 -8.04 -4.03 3.73
CA TYR A 48 -6.96 -3.40 4.47
C TYR A 48 -5.72 -3.43 3.60
N VAL A 49 -5.15 -2.25 3.37
CA VAL A 49 -3.96 -2.11 2.54
C VAL A 49 -2.89 -1.43 3.38
N GLU A 50 -1.79 -2.12 3.60
CA GLU A 50 -0.63 -1.56 4.29
C GLU A 50 0.53 -1.56 3.32
N VAL A 51 1.15 -0.42 3.13
CA VAL A 51 2.30 -0.34 2.26
C VAL A 51 3.39 0.51 2.90
N ASP A 52 4.63 0.02 2.82
CA ASP A 52 5.81 0.74 3.25
C ASP A 52 6.60 1.11 2.00
N PHE A 53 6.89 2.39 1.83
CA PHE A 53 7.75 2.85 0.73
C PHE A 53 9.13 3.19 1.26
N VAL A 54 10.16 2.79 0.53
CA VAL A 54 11.52 3.18 0.85
C VAL A 54 11.80 4.50 0.14
N VAL A 55 12.20 5.50 0.92
CA VAL A 55 12.45 6.86 0.41
C VAL A 55 13.77 7.35 0.99
N PRO A 56 14.35 8.43 0.42
CA PRO A 56 15.55 9.02 1.00
C PRO A 56 15.29 9.57 2.40
N GLU A 57 16.34 9.67 3.19
CA GLU A 57 16.24 10.14 4.58
C GLU A 57 15.67 11.56 4.68
N ASP A 58 15.88 12.36 3.66
CA ASP A 58 15.42 13.74 3.67
C ASP A 58 14.07 13.95 2.97
N TYR A 59 13.35 12.86 2.75
CA TYR A 59 12.02 12.96 2.15
C TYR A 59 11.10 13.70 3.13
N VAL A 60 10.42 14.75 2.63
CA VAL A 60 9.69 15.63 3.55
C VAL A 60 8.26 15.13 3.74
N VAL A 61 7.70 15.46 4.90
CA VAL A 61 6.37 15.00 5.29
C VAL A 61 5.31 15.45 4.29
N ARG A 62 5.43 16.65 3.75
CA ARG A 62 4.46 17.14 2.77
C ARG A 62 4.40 16.23 1.55
N ASP A 63 5.54 15.75 1.10
CA ASP A 63 5.58 14.85 -0.05
C ASP A 63 5.02 13.48 0.31
N GLU A 64 5.26 13.02 1.53
CA GLU A 64 4.63 11.79 2.02
C GLU A 64 3.10 11.90 1.98
N ASP A 65 2.58 13.03 2.43
CA ASP A 65 1.14 13.24 2.42
C ASP A 65 0.59 13.26 1.00
N THR A 66 1.32 13.84 0.06
CA THR A 66 0.90 13.85 -1.34
C THR A 66 0.81 12.43 -1.89
N VAL A 67 1.79 11.59 -1.56
CA VAL A 67 1.77 10.19 -1.98
C VAL A 67 0.57 9.47 -1.36
N ARG A 68 0.33 9.67 -0.06
CA ARG A 68 -0.80 9.03 0.62
C ARG A 68 -2.12 9.39 -0.05
N HIS A 69 -2.36 10.67 -0.30
CA HIS A 69 -3.61 11.11 -0.91
C HIS A 69 -3.77 10.56 -2.32
N ASN A 70 -2.69 10.51 -3.09
CA ASN A 70 -2.76 9.99 -4.44
C ASN A 70 -3.09 8.49 -4.44
N LEU A 71 -2.43 7.73 -3.58
CA LEU A 71 -2.69 6.29 -3.51
C LEU A 71 -4.11 6.02 -3.03
N LEU A 72 -4.57 6.76 -2.02
CA LEU A 72 -5.93 6.59 -1.53
C LEU A 72 -6.95 6.85 -2.62
N ALA A 73 -6.76 7.91 -3.39
CA ALA A 73 -7.70 8.24 -4.46
C ALA A 73 -7.78 7.13 -5.50
N ARG A 74 -6.65 6.50 -5.81
CA ARG A 74 -6.63 5.38 -6.76
C ARG A 74 -7.38 4.18 -6.19
N LEU A 75 -7.14 3.87 -4.91
CA LEU A 75 -7.76 2.70 -4.27
C LEU A 75 -9.25 2.89 -4.03
N GLU A 76 -9.69 4.12 -3.87
CA GLU A 76 -11.12 4.41 -3.67
C GLU A 76 -11.94 4.15 -4.93
N GLN A 77 -11.31 3.93 -6.06
CA GLN A 77 -12.01 3.50 -7.28
C GLN A 77 -12.43 2.04 -7.22
N LEU A 78 -11.89 1.27 -6.28
CA LEU A 78 -12.21 -0.14 -6.16
C LEU A 78 -13.54 -0.32 -5.43
N PRO A 79 -14.26 -1.43 -5.70
CA PRO A 79 -15.57 -1.66 -5.06
C PRO A 79 -15.41 -2.25 -3.65
N HIS A 80 -14.61 -1.62 -2.83
CA HIS A 80 -14.32 -2.06 -1.47
C HIS A 80 -14.26 -0.87 -0.55
N ASP A 81 -14.46 -1.14 0.74
CA ASP A 81 -14.24 -0.15 1.79
C ASP A 81 -12.76 -0.23 2.16
N VAL A 82 -11.97 0.68 1.62
CA VAL A 82 -10.51 0.60 1.73
C VAL A 82 -10.03 1.31 2.99
N TRP A 83 -9.18 0.58 3.74
CA TRP A 83 -8.47 1.11 4.90
C TRP A 83 -7.00 1.11 4.56
N LEU A 84 -6.44 2.29 4.39
CA LEU A 84 -5.07 2.44 3.90
C LEU A 84 -4.15 2.94 4.99
N SER A 85 -3.02 2.24 5.14
CA SER A 85 -1.93 2.69 6.01
C SER A 85 -0.66 2.75 5.16
N VAL A 86 -0.02 3.91 5.12
CA VAL A 86 1.19 4.10 4.35
C VAL A 86 2.29 4.58 5.27
N GLU A 87 3.39 3.84 5.30
CA GLU A 87 4.59 4.23 6.04
C GLU A 87 5.73 4.51 5.09
N PHE A 88 6.61 5.37 5.49
CA PHE A 88 7.80 5.72 4.72
C PHE A 88 9.02 5.43 5.58
N THR A 89 10.03 4.86 4.96
CA THR A 89 11.24 4.48 5.68
C THR A 89 12.46 4.67 4.77
N ALA A 90 13.58 4.98 5.36
CA ALA A 90 14.85 4.99 4.63
C ALA A 90 15.58 3.64 4.73
N ASP A 91 14.99 2.69 5.45
CA ASP A 91 15.58 1.38 5.69
C ASP A 91 14.95 0.35 4.77
N PRO A 92 15.67 -0.15 3.75
CA PRO A 92 15.05 -1.08 2.79
C PRO A 92 14.66 -2.42 3.40
N THR A 93 15.11 -2.73 4.62
CA THR A 93 14.74 -3.98 5.26
C THR A 93 13.51 -3.84 6.17
N TRP A 94 13.04 -2.63 6.36
CA TRP A 94 11.86 -2.40 7.20
C TRP A 94 10.62 -3.01 6.56
N GLY A 95 9.88 -3.78 7.32
CA GLY A 95 8.66 -4.39 6.81
C GLY A 95 8.84 -5.80 6.27
N ASP A 96 10.06 -6.30 6.23
CA ASP A 96 10.33 -7.67 5.78
C ASP A 96 9.82 -8.73 6.74
#